data_d0c206c4add5c7ec8f2779377a81f942
#
_entry.id   d0c206c4add5c7ec8f2779377a81f942
#
_cell.length_a   1.000
_cell.length_b   1.000
_cell.length_c   1.000
_cell.angle_alpha   90.00
_cell.angle_beta   90.00
_cell.angle_gamma   90.00
#
_symmetry.space_group_name_H-M   'P 1'
#
loop_
_entity.id
_entity.type
_entity.pdbx_description
1 polymer ?
#
loop_
_entity_poly.entity_id
_entity_poly.type
_entity_poly.pdbx_seq_one_letter_code
_entity_poly.pdbx_strand_id
1 'polypeptide(L)'
;MKGYSIVDNQTIEPHIKFLRISPTDIRLTLKNVLDSFMDLSWLSKFDEDYLVDSYKLRCEQSVKHIATNIIKENDSSVTRSSGEYIVSELARSSVVDTYSYLDIPIADLFKKQTVGNPGFDFYTLNSNKNILFGEAKYITKQSGHLSALRQSYSFFTQKQHIT
;
A
#
# COMPACT_ATOMS: atom_id res chain seq x y z
N MET A 1 -0.81 -0.49 -19.59
CA MET A 1 -2.17 -0.99 -19.26
C MET A 1 -2.16 -1.42 -17.79
N LYS A 2 -3.18 -1.05 -16.98
CA LYS A 2 -3.12 -1.21 -15.51
C LYS A 2 -3.61 -2.56 -15.00
N GLY A 3 -4.33 -3.34 -15.79
CA GLY A 3 -4.96 -4.61 -15.39
C GLY A 3 -6.18 -4.44 -14.48
N TYR A 4 -6.59 -3.21 -14.17
CA TYR A 4 -7.81 -2.89 -13.43
C TYR A 4 -8.52 -1.68 -14.05
N SER A 5 -9.78 -1.51 -13.73
CA SER A 5 -10.59 -0.34 -14.09
C SER A 5 -11.16 0.33 -12.84
N ILE A 6 -11.36 1.63 -12.91
CA ILE A 6 -12.16 2.38 -11.93
C ILE A 6 -13.62 2.14 -12.29
N VAL A 7 -14.36 1.51 -11.38
CA VAL A 7 -15.79 1.19 -11.58
C VAL A 7 -16.70 2.16 -10.85
N ASP A 8 -16.16 2.92 -9.90
CA ASP A 8 -16.88 3.97 -9.20
C ASP A 8 -15.91 5.03 -8.65
N ASN A 9 -16.29 6.30 -8.76
CA ASN A 9 -15.52 7.43 -8.21
C ASN A 9 -16.51 8.53 -7.83
N GLN A 10 -16.79 8.68 -6.54
CA GLN A 10 -17.79 9.59 -6.02
C GLN A 10 -17.19 10.49 -4.93
N THR A 11 -17.61 11.75 -4.91
CA THR A 11 -17.45 12.61 -3.74
C THR A 11 -18.74 12.54 -2.93
N ILE A 12 -18.69 11.84 -1.80
CA ILE A 12 -19.85 11.66 -0.91
C ILE A 12 -20.08 12.95 -0.12
N GLU A 13 -18.99 13.52 0.40
CA GLU A 13 -18.94 14.82 1.09
C GLU A 13 -17.67 15.57 0.67
N PRO A 14 -17.53 16.87 0.92
CA PRO A 14 -16.35 17.64 0.52
C PRO A 14 -15.01 17.03 0.96
N HIS A 15 -15.01 16.29 2.07
CA HIS A 15 -13.83 15.63 2.66
C HIS A 15 -13.87 14.10 2.54
N ILE A 16 -14.92 13.52 1.94
CA ILE A 16 -15.08 12.06 1.77
C ILE A 16 -15.19 11.74 0.29
N LYS A 17 -14.22 11.01 -0.22
CA LYS A 17 -14.22 10.46 -1.57
C LYS A 17 -14.29 8.94 -1.51
N PHE A 18 -15.07 8.35 -2.40
CA PHE A 18 -15.18 6.92 -2.60
C PHE A 18 -14.62 6.55 -3.97
N LEU A 19 -13.64 5.65 -3.99
CA LEU A 19 -13.05 5.11 -5.20
C LEU A 19 -13.13 3.59 -5.15
N ARG A 20 -13.75 3.00 -6.17
CA ARG A 20 -13.80 1.55 -6.33
C ARG A 20 -13.12 1.11 -7.59
N ILE A 21 -12.17 0.21 -7.46
CA ILE A 21 -11.48 -0.43 -8.58
C ILE A 21 -11.88 -1.90 -8.68
N SER A 22 -11.83 -2.43 -9.89
CA SER A 22 -12.06 -3.85 -10.16
C SER A 22 -10.97 -4.37 -11.09
N PRO A 23 -10.29 -5.47 -10.74
CA PRO A 23 -9.35 -6.13 -11.65
C PRO A 23 -10.07 -6.57 -12.91
N THR A 24 -9.54 -6.19 -14.09
CA THR A 24 -9.98 -6.65 -15.40
C THR A 24 -9.09 -7.80 -15.90
N ASP A 25 -7.84 -7.80 -15.47
CA ASP A 25 -6.86 -8.87 -15.63
C ASP A 25 -6.05 -8.99 -14.33
N ILE A 26 -6.36 -10.01 -13.55
CA ILE A 26 -5.74 -10.22 -12.23
C ILE A 26 -4.23 -10.48 -12.34
N ARG A 27 -3.78 -11.19 -13.41
CA ARG A 27 -2.35 -11.49 -13.60
C ARG A 27 -1.59 -10.24 -13.94
N LEU A 28 -2.13 -9.40 -14.83
CA LEU A 28 -1.55 -8.12 -15.19
C LEU A 28 -1.55 -7.15 -13.98
N THR A 29 -2.64 -7.13 -13.21
CA THR A 29 -2.73 -6.33 -11.98
C THR A 29 -1.63 -6.71 -10.99
N LEU A 30 -1.49 -8.01 -10.69
CA LEU A 30 -0.47 -8.50 -9.77
C LEU A 30 0.94 -8.25 -10.30
N LYS A 31 1.17 -8.47 -11.60
CA LYS A 31 2.45 -8.16 -12.22
C LYS A 31 2.83 -6.69 -12.04
N ASN A 32 1.92 -5.77 -12.35
CA ASN A 32 2.18 -4.33 -12.20
C ASN A 32 2.47 -3.94 -10.76
N VAL A 33 1.77 -4.52 -9.79
CA VAL A 33 2.04 -4.30 -8.36
C VAL A 33 3.43 -4.80 -7.97
N LEU A 34 3.81 -6.00 -8.40
CA LEU A 34 5.13 -6.56 -8.10
C LEU A 34 6.25 -5.77 -8.80
N ASP A 35 6.01 -5.32 -10.04
CA ASP A 35 6.95 -4.46 -10.77
C ASP A 35 7.13 -3.11 -10.06
N SER A 36 6.06 -2.51 -9.50
CA SER A 36 6.16 -1.24 -8.77
C SER A 36 6.97 -1.38 -7.47
N PHE A 37 6.91 -2.53 -6.82
CA PHE A 37 7.76 -2.82 -5.66
C PHE A 37 9.24 -2.94 -6.03
N MET A 38 9.55 -3.29 -7.27
CA MET A 38 10.92 -3.38 -7.79
C MET A 38 11.43 -2.07 -8.40
N ASP A 39 10.57 -1.08 -8.55
CA ASP A 39 10.98 0.24 -9.04
C ASP A 39 11.74 1.00 -7.95
N LEU A 40 13.05 1.03 -8.10
CA LEU A 40 13.99 1.72 -7.22
C LEU A 40 14.51 3.04 -7.82
N SER A 41 13.85 3.55 -8.86
CA SER A 41 14.26 4.80 -9.55
C SER A 41 14.32 6.01 -8.61
N TRP A 42 13.49 6.01 -7.55
CA TRP A 42 13.50 7.05 -6.52
C TRP A 42 14.77 7.07 -5.65
N LEU A 43 15.51 5.94 -5.57
CA LEU A 43 16.78 5.85 -4.84
C LEU A 43 17.91 6.62 -5.51
N SER A 44 17.78 6.96 -6.79
CA SER A 44 18.76 7.80 -7.50
C SER A 44 18.94 9.19 -6.89
N LYS A 45 18.06 9.58 -5.96
CA LYS A 45 18.15 10.84 -5.21
C LYS A 45 18.99 10.74 -3.93
N PHE A 46 19.43 9.55 -3.56
CA PHE A 46 20.31 9.34 -2.41
C PHE A 46 21.75 9.33 -2.89
N ASP A 47 22.63 10.08 -2.20
CA ASP A 47 24.04 10.25 -2.57
C ASP A 47 24.94 9.05 -2.21
N GLU A 48 24.39 7.96 -1.61
CA GLU A 48 25.17 6.87 -1.06
C GLU A 48 24.82 5.51 -1.71
N ASP A 49 25.70 5.01 -2.57
CA ASP A 49 25.54 3.76 -3.33
C ASP A 49 25.22 2.53 -2.46
N TYR A 50 25.83 2.43 -1.25
CA TYR A 50 25.59 1.30 -0.36
C TYR A 50 24.15 1.22 0.14
N LEU A 51 23.45 2.35 0.25
CA LEU A 51 22.03 2.39 0.58
C LEU A 51 21.21 1.82 -0.56
N VAL A 52 21.53 2.14 -1.80
CA VAL A 52 20.85 1.62 -2.99
C VAL A 52 20.93 0.11 -3.03
N ASP A 53 22.12 -0.47 -2.85
CA ASP A 53 22.31 -1.93 -2.85
C ASP A 53 21.56 -2.63 -1.70
N SER A 54 21.60 -2.04 -0.51
CA SER A 54 20.87 -2.55 0.65
C SER A 54 19.35 -2.55 0.42
N TYR A 55 18.81 -1.49 -0.16
CA TYR A 55 17.39 -1.39 -0.50
C TYR A 55 17.00 -2.37 -1.60
N LYS A 56 17.82 -2.50 -2.64
CA LYS A 56 17.59 -3.44 -3.73
C LYS A 56 17.46 -4.88 -3.22
N LEU A 57 18.41 -5.33 -2.40
CA LEU A 57 18.39 -6.67 -1.84
C LEU A 57 17.14 -6.93 -0.99
N ARG A 58 16.75 -5.97 -0.15
CA ARG A 58 15.52 -6.08 0.68
C ARG A 58 14.27 -6.13 -0.19
N CYS A 59 14.23 -5.31 -1.23
CA CYS A 59 13.11 -5.27 -2.15
C CYS A 59 12.93 -6.60 -2.86
N GLU A 60 13.99 -7.17 -3.42
CA GLU A 60 13.98 -8.48 -4.08
C GLU A 60 13.49 -9.60 -3.14
N GLN A 61 13.98 -9.63 -1.91
CA GLN A 61 13.55 -10.60 -0.89
C GLN A 61 12.07 -10.42 -0.52
N SER A 62 11.62 -9.17 -0.35
CA SER A 62 10.23 -8.87 0.00
C SER A 62 9.27 -9.23 -1.11
N VAL A 63 9.59 -8.87 -2.36
CA VAL A 63 8.78 -9.21 -3.53
C VAL A 63 8.67 -10.73 -3.71
N LYS A 64 9.79 -11.44 -3.57
CA LYS A 64 9.79 -12.91 -3.62
C LYS A 64 8.92 -13.53 -2.52
N HIS A 65 9.00 -12.99 -1.29
CA HIS A 65 8.17 -13.43 -0.17
C HIS A 65 6.68 -13.21 -0.44
N ILE A 66 6.30 -12.01 -0.88
CA ILE A 66 4.91 -11.66 -1.20
C ILE A 66 4.39 -12.56 -2.33
N ALA A 67 5.11 -12.66 -3.45
CA ALA A 67 4.72 -13.48 -4.58
C ALA A 67 4.53 -14.97 -4.21
N THR A 68 5.42 -15.50 -3.37
CA THR A 68 5.35 -16.91 -2.92
C THR A 68 4.15 -17.15 -2.00
N ASN A 69 3.75 -16.18 -1.20
CA ASN A 69 2.74 -16.38 -0.15
C ASN A 69 1.33 -15.96 -0.57
N ILE A 70 1.18 -15.04 -1.54
CA ILE A 70 -0.15 -14.66 -2.03
C ILE A 70 -0.84 -15.76 -2.84
N ILE A 71 -0.05 -16.71 -3.38
CA ILE A 71 -0.55 -17.81 -4.21
C ILE A 71 -1.02 -19.00 -3.35
N LYS A 72 -0.74 -18.98 -2.04
CA LYS A 72 -1.14 -20.09 -1.16
C LYS A 72 -2.64 -20.00 -0.84
N GLU A 73 -3.35 -21.11 -1.02
CA GLU A 73 -4.81 -21.21 -0.80
C GLU A 73 -5.24 -21.19 0.68
N ASN A 74 -4.31 -21.10 1.62
CA ASN A 74 -4.64 -21.11 3.05
C ASN A 74 -4.71 -19.69 3.63
N ASP A 75 -5.73 -19.44 4.44
CA ASP A 75 -5.94 -18.18 5.18
C ASP A 75 -4.99 -18.09 6.39
N SER A 76 -3.68 -18.12 6.11
CA SER A 76 -2.64 -17.94 7.14
C SER A 76 -2.37 -16.45 7.37
N SER A 77 -1.78 -16.12 8.53
CA SER A 77 -1.34 -14.74 8.81
C SER A 77 -0.35 -14.20 7.78
N VAL A 78 0.48 -15.08 7.21
CA VAL A 78 1.47 -14.74 6.19
C VAL A 78 0.79 -14.40 4.85
N THR A 79 -0.23 -15.18 4.44
CA THR A 79 -1.02 -14.88 3.24
C THR A 79 -1.76 -13.57 3.38
N ARG A 80 -2.31 -13.29 4.57
CA ARG A 80 -3.01 -12.04 4.86
C ARG A 80 -2.09 -10.83 4.79
N SER A 81 -0.92 -10.89 5.45
CA SER A 81 0.09 -9.83 5.37
C SER A 81 0.53 -9.58 3.93
N SER A 82 0.79 -10.65 3.15
CA SER A 82 1.18 -10.51 1.74
C SER A 82 0.07 -9.87 0.91
N GLY A 83 -1.20 -10.21 1.20
CA GLY A 83 -2.37 -9.59 0.58
C GLY A 83 -2.51 -8.11 0.94
N GLU A 84 -2.21 -7.72 2.17
CA GLU A 84 -2.24 -6.31 2.60
C GLU A 84 -1.24 -5.47 1.83
N TYR A 85 -0.03 -5.94 1.55
CA TYR A 85 0.93 -5.23 0.68
C TYR A 85 0.39 -5.00 -0.72
N ILE A 86 -0.23 -6.02 -1.33
CA ILE A 86 -0.84 -5.89 -2.66
C ILE A 86 -1.98 -4.85 -2.65
N VAL A 87 -2.85 -4.91 -1.64
CA VAL A 87 -3.98 -3.96 -1.50
C VAL A 87 -3.47 -2.56 -1.23
N SER A 88 -2.44 -2.39 -0.41
CA SER A 88 -1.79 -1.09 -0.13
C SER A 88 -1.27 -0.45 -1.40
N GLU A 89 -0.55 -1.21 -2.23
CA GLU A 89 0.00 -0.69 -3.48
C GLU A 89 -1.09 -0.35 -4.50
N LEU A 90 -2.11 -1.20 -4.63
CA LEU A 90 -3.25 -0.91 -5.49
C LEU A 90 -4.02 0.34 -5.05
N ALA A 91 -4.23 0.51 -3.75
CA ALA A 91 -4.87 1.68 -3.18
C ALA A 91 -4.03 2.93 -3.44
N ARG A 92 -2.73 2.88 -3.12
CA ARG A 92 -1.79 3.98 -3.33
C ARG A 92 -1.76 4.39 -4.81
N SER A 93 -1.49 3.47 -5.71
CA SER A 93 -1.36 3.76 -7.14
C SER A 93 -2.68 4.28 -7.74
N SER A 94 -3.83 3.72 -7.35
CA SER A 94 -5.13 4.19 -7.85
C SER A 94 -5.46 5.60 -7.37
N VAL A 95 -5.12 5.97 -6.15
CA VAL A 95 -5.30 7.32 -5.59
C VAL A 95 -4.36 8.32 -6.27
N VAL A 96 -3.08 7.98 -6.40
CA VAL A 96 -2.06 8.78 -7.08
C VAL A 96 -2.50 9.08 -8.51
N ASP A 97 -2.86 8.06 -9.26
CA ASP A 97 -3.27 8.18 -10.66
C ASP A 97 -4.59 8.96 -10.85
N THR A 98 -5.56 8.75 -9.96
CA THR A 98 -6.89 9.36 -10.10
C THR A 98 -6.88 10.83 -9.74
N TYR A 99 -6.10 11.21 -8.73
CA TYR A 99 -6.12 12.56 -8.16
C TYR A 99 -4.83 13.34 -8.41
N SER A 100 -3.88 12.79 -9.17
CA SER A 100 -2.57 13.38 -9.45
C SER A 100 -1.81 13.75 -8.17
N TYR A 101 -1.84 12.85 -7.19
CA TYR A 101 -1.09 13.00 -5.95
C TYR A 101 0.38 12.65 -6.14
N LEU A 102 1.24 13.06 -5.21
CA LEU A 102 2.65 12.74 -5.28
C LEU A 102 2.84 11.23 -5.13
N ASP A 103 3.56 10.65 -6.06
CA ASP A 103 3.91 9.23 -6.02
C ASP A 103 5.05 8.99 -5.03
N ILE A 104 4.71 8.39 -3.87
CA ILE A 104 5.66 8.01 -2.84
C ILE A 104 5.61 6.49 -2.71
N PRO A 105 6.72 5.80 -2.98
CA PRO A 105 6.79 4.34 -2.88
C PRO A 105 6.45 3.83 -1.47
N ILE A 106 5.91 2.63 -1.36
CA ILE A 106 5.62 2.01 -0.08
C ILE A 106 6.91 1.77 0.71
N ALA A 107 7.15 2.59 1.72
CA ALA A 107 8.34 2.51 2.55
C ALA A 107 8.38 1.26 3.45
N ASP A 108 7.23 0.62 3.69
CA ASP A 108 7.12 -0.52 4.61
C ASP A 108 7.80 -1.80 4.09
N LEU A 109 8.02 -1.91 2.78
CA LEU A 109 8.84 -2.98 2.21
C LEU A 109 10.29 -2.95 2.72
N PHE A 110 10.75 -1.80 3.19
CA PHE A 110 12.12 -1.57 3.61
C PHE A 110 12.31 -1.56 5.13
N LYS A 111 11.22 -1.55 5.89
CA LYS A 111 11.29 -1.67 7.35
C LYS A 111 11.65 -3.09 7.75
N LYS A 112 12.53 -3.24 8.77
CA LYS A 112 12.65 -4.50 9.49
C LYS A 112 11.25 -4.87 9.99
N GLN A 113 10.70 -5.98 9.50
CA GLN A 113 9.43 -6.51 9.99
C GLN A 113 9.60 -6.93 11.46
N THR A 114 9.30 -6.02 12.35
CA THR A 114 8.95 -6.35 13.73
C THR A 114 7.44 -6.51 13.74
N VAL A 115 6.97 -7.72 14.03
CA VAL A 115 5.54 -7.99 14.22
C VAL A 115 4.97 -6.95 15.18
N GLY A 116 3.94 -6.22 14.74
CA GLY A 116 3.29 -5.21 15.55
C GLY A 116 3.89 -3.79 15.48
N ASN A 117 4.67 -3.48 14.47
CA ASN A 117 5.14 -2.10 14.27
C ASN A 117 3.95 -1.19 13.93
N PRO A 118 3.49 -0.29 14.83
CA PRO A 118 2.37 0.58 14.54
C PRO A 118 2.74 1.59 13.46
N GLY A 119 1.99 1.64 12.39
CA GLY A 119 2.19 2.57 11.29
C GLY A 119 1.11 2.42 10.24
N PHE A 120 1.00 3.40 9.36
CA PHE A 120 0.16 3.31 8.18
C PHE A 120 0.87 2.48 7.09
N ASP A 121 0.09 1.84 6.22
CA ASP A 121 0.60 0.97 5.16
C ASP A 121 1.24 1.77 4.02
N PHE A 122 0.73 2.97 3.76
CA PHE A 122 1.34 3.91 2.80
C PHE A 122 1.00 5.35 3.14
N TYR A 123 1.66 6.29 2.47
CA TYR A 123 1.31 7.70 2.52
C TYR A 123 1.54 8.36 1.15
N THR A 124 0.89 9.48 0.93
CA THR A 124 1.05 10.32 -0.27
C THR A 124 0.80 11.78 0.07
N LEU A 125 1.06 12.69 -0.87
CA LEU A 125 0.81 14.11 -0.72
C LEU A 125 -0.21 14.55 -1.77
N ASN A 126 -1.22 15.29 -1.35
CA ASN A 126 -2.14 15.92 -2.29
C ASN A 126 -1.53 17.20 -2.90
N SER A 127 -2.25 17.82 -3.85
CA SER A 127 -1.84 19.06 -4.52
C SER A 127 -1.60 20.23 -3.55
N ASN A 128 -2.23 20.22 -2.39
CA ASN A 128 -2.07 21.22 -1.33
C ASN A 128 -0.92 20.89 -0.36
N LYS A 129 -0.12 19.86 -0.67
CA LYS A 129 0.98 19.35 0.17
C LYS A 129 0.53 18.79 1.53
N ASN A 130 -0.74 18.43 1.68
CA ASN A 130 -1.21 17.71 2.86
C ASN A 130 -0.83 16.24 2.75
N ILE A 131 -0.30 15.68 3.84
CA ILE A 131 0.01 14.25 3.93
C ILE A 131 -1.30 13.48 4.08
N LEU A 132 -1.45 12.43 3.27
CA LEU A 132 -2.54 11.47 3.32
C LEU A 132 -1.97 10.12 3.74
N PHE A 133 -2.46 9.58 4.84
CA PHE A 133 -2.07 8.27 5.33
C PHE A 133 -3.07 7.22 4.87
N GLY A 134 -2.57 6.07 4.44
CA GLY A 134 -3.39 4.95 3.99
C GLY A 134 -3.26 3.74 4.88
N GLU A 135 -4.39 3.13 5.19
CA GLU A 135 -4.51 1.85 5.90
C GLU A 135 -5.23 0.85 5.01
N ALA A 136 -4.63 -0.29 4.77
CA ALA A 136 -5.16 -1.35 3.93
C ALA A 136 -5.56 -2.57 4.76
N LYS A 137 -6.55 -3.31 4.27
CA LYS A 137 -6.97 -4.59 4.86
C LYS A 137 -7.29 -5.60 3.78
N TYR A 138 -6.64 -6.73 3.86
CA TYR A 138 -6.91 -7.88 3.03
C TYR A 138 -7.77 -8.88 3.81
N ILE A 139 -9.09 -8.87 3.54
CA ILE A 139 -10.08 -9.66 4.28
C ILE A 139 -11.05 -10.31 3.29
N THR A 140 -11.25 -11.63 3.41
CA THR A 140 -12.11 -12.42 2.54
C THR A 140 -13.57 -12.50 3.02
N LYS A 141 -13.85 -12.32 4.31
CA LYS A 141 -15.16 -12.60 4.92
C LYS A 141 -15.85 -11.42 5.60
N GLN A 142 -15.22 -10.26 5.67
CA GLN A 142 -15.74 -9.06 6.37
C GLN A 142 -15.50 -7.80 5.55
N SER A 143 -16.10 -6.69 5.99
CA SER A 143 -15.87 -5.39 5.38
C SER A 143 -14.48 -4.86 5.75
N GLY A 144 -13.51 -5.00 4.83
CA GLY A 144 -12.13 -4.54 5.01
C GLY A 144 -12.05 -3.04 5.31
N HIS A 145 -12.86 -2.20 4.63
CA HIS A 145 -12.86 -0.77 4.84
C HIS A 145 -13.27 -0.35 6.25
N LEU A 146 -14.26 -1.01 6.87
CA LEU A 146 -14.63 -0.73 8.26
C LEU A 146 -13.53 -1.11 9.24
N SER A 147 -12.81 -2.20 8.97
CA SER A 147 -11.65 -2.60 9.78
C SER A 147 -10.51 -1.60 9.66
N ALA A 148 -10.19 -1.14 8.45
CA ALA A 148 -9.18 -0.11 8.20
C ALA A 148 -9.53 1.22 8.90
N LEU A 149 -10.78 1.67 8.79
CA LEU A 149 -11.25 2.90 9.45
C LEU A 149 -11.13 2.82 10.98
N ARG A 150 -11.50 1.69 11.58
CA ARG A 150 -11.37 1.50 13.04
C ARG A 150 -9.91 1.53 13.49
N GLN A 151 -9.01 0.92 12.73
CA GLN A 151 -7.59 0.92 13.05
C GLN A 151 -7.00 2.34 12.92
N SER A 152 -7.31 3.06 11.84
CA SER A 152 -6.89 4.44 11.64
C SER A 152 -7.39 5.36 12.77
N TYR A 153 -8.65 5.23 13.16
CA TYR A 153 -9.23 5.98 14.27
C TYR A 153 -8.50 5.70 15.59
N SER A 154 -8.27 4.42 15.89
CA SER A 154 -7.53 4.01 17.10
C SER A 154 -6.11 4.59 17.14
N PHE A 155 -5.42 4.59 15.99
CA PHE A 155 -4.08 5.15 15.88
C PHE A 155 -4.03 6.65 16.19
N PHE A 156 -4.98 7.42 15.68
CA PHE A 156 -5.05 8.86 15.95
C PHE A 156 -5.45 9.17 17.39
N THR A 157 -6.37 8.43 17.98
CA THR A 157 -6.84 8.68 19.35
C THR A 157 -5.81 8.27 20.40
N GLN A 158 -5.04 7.21 20.19
CA GLN A 158 -4.00 6.80 21.14
C GLN A 158 -2.80 7.76 21.20
N LYS A 159 -2.45 8.44 20.09
CA LYS A 159 -1.35 9.41 20.07
C LYS A 159 -1.68 10.75 20.74
N GLN A 160 -2.94 11.07 20.99
CA GLN A 160 -3.32 12.30 21.71
C GLN A 160 -3.02 12.25 23.23
N HIS A 161 -2.62 11.08 23.75
CA HIS A 161 -2.27 10.92 25.17
C HIS A 161 -0.75 10.92 25.45
N ILE A 162 0.08 11.25 24.44
CA ILE A 162 1.53 11.32 24.57
C ILE A 162 1.97 12.78 24.33
N THR A 163 1.44 13.70 25.14
CA THR A 163 1.94 15.10 25.30
C THR A 163 2.11 15.40 26.76
#